data_ff2b54495ad347fb0beb77923bae63a7
#
_entry.id   ff2b54495ad347fb0beb77923bae63a7
#
_cell.length_a   1.000
_cell.length_b   1.000
_cell.length_c   1.000
_cell.angle_alpha   90.00
_cell.angle_beta   90.00
_cell.angle_gamma   90.00
#
_symmetry.space_group_name_H-M   'P 1'
#
loop_
_entity.id
_entity.type
_entity.pdbx_description
1 polymer ?
#
loop_
_entity_poly.entity_id
_entity_poly.type
_entity_poly.pdbx_seq_one_letter_code
_entity_poly.pdbx_strand_id
1 'polypeptide(L)'
;MLGRGGLALLIALSAPPPPSPVPSPEPTPSAAARLEYCSLLKKCGLSVPNACTEPLTRGVGGVDYNAERCEPARELSQRGVDPADPASFRLFRFLGERYQVVYRLEGSLAISGARLEYLLDDLPLAAALLSHFQKTRYEAEYLDGPVRRRFKARRGDNLDGEATRVAGDPVGRDLFYFGRGTSKLGPWRMRGLGLVRVRYGSDPAGKGLRYDLRVVASPVNAVVNLMMKTGIFRSIVLGRIREVLDDVVEASAKLEKQGPDQGGPWTAEQKEKIASLLRRP
;
A
#
# COMPACT_ATOMS: atom_id res chain seq x y z
N MET A 1 -19.44 -51.21 -40.60
CA MET A 1 -20.69 -50.65 -40.02
C MET A 1 -20.45 -49.25 -39.54
N LEU A 2 -21.11 -48.31 -40.15
CA LEU A 2 -20.99 -46.87 -39.93
C LEU A 2 -21.72 -46.45 -38.66
N GLY A 3 -21.07 -45.68 -37.79
CA GLY A 3 -21.68 -44.96 -36.67
C GLY A 3 -21.38 -43.50 -36.77
N ARG A 4 -22.30 -42.71 -37.36
CA ARG A 4 -22.31 -41.26 -37.36
C ARG A 4 -22.69 -40.77 -35.96
N GLY A 5 -21.83 -40.00 -35.31
CA GLY A 5 -22.13 -39.24 -34.11
C GLY A 5 -21.89 -37.76 -34.35
N GLY A 6 -22.96 -37.00 -34.32
CA GLY A 6 -23.04 -35.60 -34.75
C GLY A 6 -22.25 -34.63 -33.85
N LEU A 7 -21.66 -33.68 -34.50
CA LEU A 7 -20.99 -32.50 -33.94
C LEU A 7 -22.09 -31.50 -33.50
N ALA A 8 -22.40 -31.48 -32.21
CA ALA A 8 -23.26 -30.45 -31.64
C ALA A 8 -22.39 -29.22 -31.26
N LEU A 9 -22.42 -28.23 -32.11
CA LEU A 9 -21.83 -26.91 -31.89
C LEU A 9 -22.68 -26.14 -30.85
N LEU A 10 -22.29 -26.22 -29.58
CA LEU A 10 -22.86 -25.39 -28.50
C LEU A 10 -22.29 -23.97 -28.65
N ILE A 11 -23.01 -23.10 -29.32
CA ILE A 11 -22.82 -21.64 -29.24
C ILE A 11 -23.30 -21.23 -27.85
N ALA A 12 -22.35 -21.12 -26.89
CA ALA A 12 -22.62 -20.45 -25.65
C ALA A 12 -22.74 -18.94 -25.92
N LEU A 13 -23.97 -18.46 -25.95
CA LEU A 13 -24.29 -17.04 -25.90
C LEU A 13 -23.75 -16.52 -24.58
N SER A 14 -22.59 -15.87 -24.64
CA SER A 14 -22.03 -15.12 -23.51
C SER A 14 -22.98 -13.98 -23.18
N ALA A 15 -23.76 -14.13 -22.11
CA ALA A 15 -24.52 -13.02 -21.57
C ALA A 15 -23.51 -11.90 -21.20
N PRO A 16 -23.82 -10.63 -21.48
CA PRO A 16 -22.97 -9.52 -21.04
C PRO A 16 -22.84 -9.59 -19.51
N PRO A 17 -21.64 -9.29 -18.97
CA PRO A 17 -21.46 -9.26 -17.52
C PRO A 17 -22.48 -8.30 -16.92
N PRO A 18 -23.06 -8.62 -15.74
CA PRO A 18 -23.99 -7.72 -15.06
C PRO A 18 -23.32 -6.37 -14.86
N PRO A 19 -24.07 -5.25 -15.02
CA PRO A 19 -23.51 -3.92 -14.78
C PRO A 19 -22.92 -3.87 -13.38
N SER A 20 -21.70 -3.35 -13.28
CA SER A 20 -21.03 -3.17 -11.98
C SER A 20 -21.98 -2.43 -11.05
N PRO A 21 -22.14 -2.89 -9.80
CA PRO A 21 -23.04 -2.23 -8.86
C PRO A 21 -22.63 -0.77 -8.75
N VAL A 22 -23.59 0.13 -8.99
CA VAL A 22 -23.41 1.57 -8.76
C VAL A 22 -22.89 1.72 -7.33
N PRO A 23 -21.76 2.40 -7.10
CA PRO A 23 -21.24 2.57 -5.75
C PRO A 23 -22.32 3.25 -4.93
N SER A 24 -22.77 2.57 -3.87
CA SER A 24 -23.73 3.15 -2.91
C SER A 24 -23.14 4.45 -2.39
N PRO A 25 -23.93 5.53 -2.28
CA PRO A 25 -23.45 6.79 -1.74
C PRO A 25 -22.80 6.53 -0.38
N GLU A 26 -21.56 7.02 -0.20
CA GLU A 26 -20.86 6.86 1.08
C GLU A 26 -21.76 7.43 2.21
N PRO A 27 -21.93 6.69 3.29
CA PRO A 27 -22.75 7.14 4.41
C PRO A 27 -22.19 8.47 4.94
N THR A 28 -23.08 9.42 5.22
CA THR A 28 -22.72 10.71 5.80
C THR A 28 -21.82 10.51 7.02
N PRO A 29 -20.65 11.17 7.09
CA PRO A 29 -19.71 10.98 8.18
C PRO A 29 -20.35 11.25 9.54
N SER A 30 -20.10 10.38 10.51
CA SER A 30 -20.57 10.59 11.88
C SER A 30 -19.99 11.88 12.48
N ALA A 31 -20.65 12.47 13.47
CA ALA A 31 -20.15 13.66 14.17
C ALA A 31 -18.74 13.46 14.74
N ALA A 32 -18.44 12.26 15.26
CA ALA A 32 -17.09 11.92 15.76
C ALA A 32 -16.06 11.91 14.63
N ALA A 33 -16.38 11.32 13.48
CA ALA A 33 -15.50 11.28 12.32
C ALA A 33 -15.20 12.68 11.77
N ARG A 34 -16.21 13.56 11.74
CA ARG A 34 -16.05 14.96 11.36
C ARG A 34 -15.18 15.72 12.36
N LEU A 35 -15.35 15.44 13.65
CA LEU A 35 -14.56 16.06 14.71
C LEU A 35 -13.07 15.72 14.59
N GLU A 36 -12.71 14.45 14.38
CA GLU A 36 -11.34 13.99 14.18
C GLU A 36 -10.70 14.67 12.99
N TYR A 37 -11.39 14.68 11.86
CA TYR A 37 -10.94 15.33 10.62
C TYR A 37 -10.71 16.84 10.81
N CYS A 38 -11.72 17.57 11.28
CA CYS A 38 -11.64 19.03 11.45
C CYS A 38 -10.60 19.44 12.50
N SER A 39 -10.46 18.65 13.57
CA SER A 39 -9.43 18.90 14.60
C SER A 39 -8.03 18.76 14.03
N LEU A 40 -7.76 17.74 13.22
CA LEU A 40 -6.49 17.59 12.53
C LEU A 40 -6.19 18.82 11.66
N LEU A 41 -7.11 19.19 10.77
CA LEU A 41 -6.88 20.28 9.82
C LEU A 41 -6.57 21.60 10.55
N LYS A 42 -7.40 21.98 11.53
CA LYS A 42 -7.19 23.21 12.31
C LYS A 42 -5.88 23.18 13.08
N LYS A 43 -5.59 22.10 13.81
CA LYS A 43 -4.40 22.01 14.66
C LYS A 43 -3.10 21.88 13.86
N CYS A 44 -3.15 21.28 12.68
CA CYS A 44 -1.99 21.16 11.81
C CYS A 44 -1.80 22.33 10.83
N GLY A 45 -2.69 23.35 10.86
CA GLY A 45 -2.60 24.54 9.99
C GLY A 45 -2.83 24.22 8.52
N LEU A 46 -3.76 23.29 8.23
CA LEU A 46 -4.14 22.91 6.88
C LEU A 46 -5.40 23.68 6.43
N SER A 47 -5.66 23.69 5.13
CA SER A 47 -6.89 24.25 4.56
C SER A 47 -8.12 23.58 5.17
N VAL A 48 -9.06 24.38 5.65
CA VAL A 48 -10.22 23.93 6.39
C VAL A 48 -11.48 24.13 5.55
N PRO A 49 -12.19 23.06 5.15
CA PRO A 49 -13.42 23.19 4.39
C PRO A 49 -14.54 23.81 5.23
N ASN A 50 -15.54 24.40 4.55
CA ASN A 50 -16.68 25.06 5.19
C ASN A 50 -17.42 24.16 6.20
N ALA A 51 -17.44 22.84 5.96
CA ALA A 51 -18.04 21.86 6.88
C ALA A 51 -17.36 21.80 8.27
N CYS A 52 -16.19 22.43 8.43
CA CYS A 52 -15.44 22.52 9.68
C CYS A 52 -15.52 23.90 10.36
N THR A 53 -16.31 24.85 9.81
CA THR A 53 -16.43 26.22 10.36
C THR A 53 -17.33 26.26 11.58
N GLU A 54 -18.25 25.33 11.76
CA GLU A 54 -19.04 25.22 12.98
C GLU A 54 -18.13 25.08 14.21
N PRO A 55 -18.45 25.78 15.32
CA PRO A 55 -17.66 25.66 16.53
C PRO A 55 -17.69 24.21 17.00
N LEU A 56 -16.52 23.55 16.89
CA LEU A 56 -16.33 22.22 17.46
C LEU A 56 -16.34 22.40 18.98
N THR A 57 -17.52 22.29 19.58
CA THR A 57 -17.75 22.47 21.03
C THR A 57 -16.98 21.47 21.89
N ARG A 58 -16.48 20.38 21.26
CA ARG A 58 -15.61 19.39 21.91
C ARG A 58 -14.51 18.99 20.94
N GLY A 59 -13.26 19.30 21.27
CA GLY A 59 -12.09 18.73 20.60
C GLY A 59 -12.01 17.22 20.84
N VAL A 60 -11.23 16.50 20.03
CA VAL A 60 -10.89 15.10 20.31
C VAL A 60 -10.05 15.09 21.58
N GLY A 61 -10.68 14.81 22.72
CA GLY A 61 -10.04 14.89 24.03
C GLY A 61 -8.83 13.96 24.13
N GLY A 62 -7.71 14.49 24.64
CA GLY A 62 -6.49 13.74 24.88
C GLY A 62 -5.66 13.42 23.59
N VAL A 63 -5.91 14.09 22.48
CA VAL A 63 -5.07 14.01 21.29
C VAL A 63 -4.15 15.20 21.25
N ASP A 64 -2.82 14.93 21.30
CA ASP A 64 -1.79 15.92 21.06
C ASP A 64 -1.44 15.96 19.56
N TYR A 65 -1.73 17.08 18.91
CA TYR A 65 -1.38 17.34 17.50
C TYR A 65 -0.01 18.02 17.42
N ASN A 66 1.01 17.33 17.89
CA ASN A 66 2.40 17.77 17.80
C ASN A 66 2.94 17.74 16.35
N ALA A 67 4.17 18.18 16.16
CA ALA A 67 4.81 18.24 14.84
C ALA A 67 4.86 16.88 14.15
N GLU A 68 5.18 15.81 14.87
CA GLU A 68 5.28 14.44 14.34
C GLU A 68 3.93 13.92 13.85
N ARG A 69 2.86 14.22 14.56
CA ARG A 69 1.50 13.81 14.18
C ARG A 69 0.97 14.60 12.99
N CYS A 70 1.31 15.88 12.87
CA CYS A 70 0.89 16.72 11.78
C CYS A 70 1.71 16.51 10.49
N GLU A 71 2.92 15.98 10.60
CA GLU A 71 3.85 15.84 9.48
C GLU A 71 3.25 15.08 8.29
N PRO A 72 2.64 13.87 8.44
CA PRO A 72 2.07 13.16 7.30
C PRO A 72 0.97 13.93 6.57
N ALA A 73 0.12 14.65 7.32
CA ALA A 73 -0.96 15.43 6.75
C ALA A 73 -0.45 16.65 5.97
N ARG A 74 0.57 17.34 6.50
CA ARG A 74 1.22 18.46 5.83
C ARG A 74 1.95 18.02 4.56
N GLU A 75 2.68 16.92 4.62
CA GLU A 75 3.40 16.36 3.47
C GLU A 75 2.44 15.97 2.33
N LEU A 76 1.31 15.34 2.65
CA LEU A 76 0.28 15.01 1.66
C LEU A 76 -0.30 16.26 1.01
N SER A 77 -0.63 17.28 1.82
CA SER A 77 -1.16 18.55 1.32
C SER A 77 -0.13 19.28 0.42
N GLN A 78 1.14 19.31 0.79
CA GLN A 78 2.23 19.87 -0.02
C GLN A 78 2.41 19.13 -1.36
N ARG A 79 1.96 17.88 -1.47
CA ARG A 79 1.97 17.08 -2.70
C ARG A 79 0.68 17.16 -3.50
N GLY A 80 -0.17 18.12 -3.19
CA GLY A 80 -1.41 18.39 -3.92
C GLY A 80 -2.59 17.50 -3.51
N VAL A 81 -2.50 16.77 -2.40
CA VAL A 81 -3.68 16.10 -1.84
C VAL A 81 -4.48 17.14 -1.08
N ASP A 82 -5.56 17.61 -1.68
CA ASP A 82 -6.40 18.66 -1.08
C ASP A 82 -7.21 18.07 0.10
N PRO A 83 -6.99 18.58 1.33
CA PRO A 83 -7.80 18.15 2.47
C PRO A 83 -9.30 18.44 2.30
N ALA A 84 -9.67 19.48 1.54
CA ALA A 84 -11.05 19.87 1.32
C ALA A 84 -11.78 18.98 0.30
N ASP A 85 -11.05 18.20 -0.50
CA ASP A 85 -11.63 17.24 -1.43
C ASP A 85 -12.35 16.12 -0.66
N PRO A 86 -13.65 15.87 -0.94
CA PRO A 86 -14.40 14.77 -0.36
C PRO A 86 -13.70 13.40 -0.50
N ALA A 87 -13.00 13.15 -1.60
CA ALA A 87 -12.24 11.92 -1.82
C ALA A 87 -11.08 11.74 -0.83
N SER A 88 -10.55 12.83 -0.29
CA SER A 88 -9.47 12.83 0.70
C SER A 88 -9.96 12.74 2.16
N PHE A 89 -11.27 12.90 2.39
CA PHE A 89 -11.85 12.92 3.76
C PHE A 89 -11.43 11.72 4.60
N ARG A 90 -11.53 10.52 4.04
CA ARG A 90 -11.20 9.28 4.75
C ARG A 90 -9.73 9.22 5.18
N LEU A 91 -8.83 9.70 4.33
CA LEU A 91 -7.39 9.75 4.60
C LEU A 91 -7.07 10.75 5.72
N PHE A 92 -7.56 11.99 5.62
CA PHE A 92 -7.28 13.00 6.64
C PHE A 92 -8.00 12.72 7.95
N ARG A 93 -9.21 12.15 7.91
CA ARG A 93 -9.88 11.66 9.10
C ARG A 93 -9.03 10.59 9.82
N PHE A 94 -8.52 9.60 9.07
CA PHE A 94 -7.63 8.58 9.62
C PHE A 94 -6.42 9.20 10.32
N LEU A 95 -5.79 10.22 9.72
CA LEU A 95 -4.68 10.94 10.35
C LEU A 95 -5.10 11.73 11.60
N GLY A 96 -6.39 12.06 11.74
CA GLY A 96 -6.98 12.72 12.91
C GLY A 96 -7.41 11.78 14.03
N GLU A 97 -7.45 10.45 13.79
CA GLU A 97 -7.92 9.47 14.77
C GLU A 97 -7.13 9.52 16.09
N ARG A 98 -7.83 9.32 17.21
CA ARG A 98 -7.25 9.43 18.55
C ARG A 98 -6.04 8.52 18.75
N TYR A 99 -6.13 7.29 18.32
CA TYR A 99 -5.11 6.29 18.51
C TYR A 99 -4.27 6.16 17.25
N GLN A 100 -2.99 6.45 17.35
CA GLN A 100 -2.04 6.27 16.26
C GLN A 100 -0.72 5.72 16.76
N VAL A 101 -0.10 4.92 15.90
CA VAL A 101 1.26 4.43 16.10
C VAL A 101 2.05 4.70 14.84
N VAL A 102 3.24 5.24 14.99
CA VAL A 102 4.16 5.53 13.90
C VAL A 102 5.35 4.57 13.99
N TYR A 103 5.62 3.86 12.91
CA TYR A 103 6.82 3.05 12.75
C TYR A 103 7.70 3.69 11.70
N ARG A 104 9.00 3.78 11.97
CA ARG A 104 10.00 4.23 11.00
C ARG A 104 11.03 3.13 10.82
N LEU A 105 11.40 2.91 9.56
CA LEU A 105 12.43 1.96 9.17
C LEU A 105 13.30 2.62 8.11
N GLU A 106 14.57 2.74 8.42
CA GLU A 106 15.59 3.23 7.49
C GLU A 106 16.62 2.13 7.24
N GLY A 107 17.25 2.15 6.08
CA GLY A 107 18.27 1.20 5.72
C GLY A 107 18.76 1.36 4.30
N SER A 108 19.59 0.41 3.85
CA SER A 108 20.06 0.32 2.50
C SER A 108 19.64 -1.00 1.88
N LEU A 109 19.41 -1.00 0.55
CA LEU A 109 19.05 -2.17 -0.23
C LEU A 109 20.09 -2.35 -1.35
N ALA A 110 20.54 -3.58 -1.56
CA ALA A 110 21.45 -3.95 -2.64
C ALA A 110 20.68 -4.14 -3.97
N ILE A 111 19.93 -3.11 -4.36
CA ILE A 111 19.18 -3.06 -5.62
C ILE A 111 19.33 -1.66 -6.22
N SER A 112 19.36 -1.54 -7.54
CA SER A 112 19.42 -0.22 -8.16
C SER A 112 18.06 0.52 -8.04
N GLY A 113 18.13 1.87 -8.02
CA GLY A 113 16.93 2.70 -7.96
C GLY A 113 16.01 2.45 -9.16
N ALA A 114 16.56 2.31 -10.36
CA ALA A 114 15.80 2.09 -11.58
C ALA A 114 15.03 0.74 -11.57
N ARG A 115 15.60 -0.28 -10.94
CA ARG A 115 14.93 -1.58 -10.79
C ARG A 115 13.80 -1.51 -9.74
N LEU A 116 14.07 -0.87 -8.61
CA LEU A 116 13.03 -0.70 -7.60
C LEU A 116 11.87 0.14 -8.14
N GLU A 117 12.14 1.23 -8.87
CA GLU A 117 11.13 2.03 -9.57
C GLU A 117 10.24 1.15 -10.45
N TYR A 118 10.86 0.30 -11.26
CA TYR A 118 10.15 -0.58 -12.17
C TYR A 118 9.26 -1.59 -11.43
N LEU A 119 9.76 -2.19 -10.36
CA LEU A 119 9.00 -3.13 -9.53
C LEU A 119 7.84 -2.46 -8.78
N LEU A 120 8.04 -1.22 -8.34
CA LEU A 120 6.97 -0.44 -7.68
C LEU A 120 5.91 0.07 -8.68
N ASP A 121 6.27 0.22 -9.96
CA ASP A 121 5.32 0.58 -11.01
C ASP A 121 4.52 -0.63 -11.53
N ASP A 122 5.06 -1.85 -11.43
CA ASP A 122 4.37 -3.09 -11.81
C ASP A 122 4.34 -4.09 -10.63
N LEU A 123 3.46 -3.81 -9.65
CA LEU A 123 3.30 -4.66 -8.47
C LEU A 123 2.90 -6.13 -8.78
N PRO A 124 2.06 -6.43 -9.80
CA PRO A 124 1.81 -7.81 -10.22
C PRO A 124 3.07 -8.52 -10.70
N LEU A 125 3.93 -7.86 -11.47
CA LEU A 125 5.21 -8.42 -11.88
C LEU A 125 6.13 -8.65 -10.67
N ALA A 126 6.23 -7.67 -9.77
CA ALA A 126 7.01 -7.81 -8.54
C ALA A 126 6.54 -9.01 -7.70
N ALA A 127 5.22 -9.16 -7.51
CA ALA A 127 4.65 -10.29 -6.79
C ALA A 127 4.94 -11.64 -7.47
N ALA A 128 4.86 -11.70 -8.80
CA ALA A 128 5.19 -12.89 -9.57
C ALA A 128 6.67 -13.29 -9.42
N LEU A 129 7.59 -12.31 -9.49
CA LEU A 129 9.03 -12.54 -9.27
C LEU A 129 9.30 -13.02 -7.84
N LEU A 130 8.72 -12.39 -6.84
CA LEU A 130 8.86 -12.80 -5.44
C LEU A 130 8.35 -14.22 -5.24
N SER A 131 7.16 -14.55 -5.76
CA SER A 131 6.58 -15.90 -5.65
C SER A 131 7.43 -16.97 -6.34
N HIS A 132 8.14 -16.62 -7.42
CA HIS A 132 9.00 -17.56 -8.12
C HIS A 132 10.30 -17.86 -7.34
N PHE A 133 10.92 -16.83 -6.78
CA PHE A 133 12.23 -16.96 -6.13
C PHE A 133 12.15 -17.21 -4.62
N GLN A 134 10.99 -17.00 -4.00
CA GLN A 134 10.82 -17.17 -2.56
C GLN A 134 9.89 -18.36 -2.26
N LYS A 135 10.01 -18.89 -1.05
CA LYS A 135 9.11 -19.95 -0.56
C LYS A 135 7.70 -19.42 -0.24
N THR A 136 7.59 -18.14 0.04
CA THR A 136 6.34 -17.47 0.37
C THR A 136 5.66 -16.99 -0.91
N ARG A 137 4.39 -17.34 -1.09
CA ARG A 137 3.58 -16.87 -2.21
C ARG A 137 3.22 -15.41 -2.04
N TYR A 138 3.49 -14.62 -3.08
CA TYR A 138 3.08 -13.24 -3.22
C TYR A 138 2.05 -13.11 -4.34
N GLU A 139 1.04 -12.30 -4.13
CA GLU A 139 0.02 -11.99 -5.12
C GLU A 139 -0.21 -10.48 -5.12
N ALA A 140 -0.36 -9.88 -6.28
CA ALA A 140 -0.81 -8.51 -6.41
C ALA A 140 -1.62 -8.34 -7.69
N GLU A 141 -2.65 -7.50 -7.62
CA GLU A 141 -3.49 -7.14 -8.75
C GLU A 141 -3.92 -5.68 -8.67
N TYR A 142 -4.00 -5.00 -9.80
CA TYR A 142 -4.56 -3.67 -9.85
C TYR A 142 -6.08 -3.75 -9.93
N LEU A 143 -6.77 -2.93 -9.12
CA LEU A 143 -8.23 -2.90 -9.04
C LEU A 143 -8.84 -1.80 -9.91
N ASP A 144 -8.02 -0.89 -10.44
CA ASP A 144 -8.39 0.28 -11.25
C ASP A 144 -7.83 0.22 -12.67
N GLY A 145 -7.51 -0.99 -13.14
CA GLY A 145 -7.04 -1.24 -14.50
C GLY A 145 -5.78 -0.44 -14.86
N PRO A 146 -5.80 0.34 -15.97
CA PRO A 146 -4.62 1.04 -16.46
C PRO A 146 -4.14 2.20 -15.56
N VAL A 147 -4.98 2.70 -14.65
CA VAL A 147 -4.62 3.79 -13.73
C VAL A 147 -3.56 3.36 -12.71
N ARG A 148 -3.54 2.08 -12.35
CA ARG A 148 -2.53 1.44 -11.49
C ARG A 148 -2.27 2.16 -10.16
N ARG A 149 -3.30 2.79 -9.60
CA ARG A 149 -3.21 3.46 -8.29
C ARG A 149 -3.73 2.61 -7.16
N ARG A 150 -4.81 1.85 -7.42
CA ARG A 150 -5.45 0.99 -6.43
C ARG A 150 -5.09 -0.46 -6.70
N PHE A 151 -4.62 -1.14 -5.68
CA PHE A 151 -4.22 -2.54 -5.78
C PHE A 151 -4.61 -3.34 -4.55
N LYS A 152 -4.74 -4.64 -4.76
CA LYS A 152 -4.80 -5.63 -3.71
C LYS A 152 -3.50 -6.41 -3.71
N ALA A 153 -2.98 -6.71 -2.51
CA ALA A 153 -1.78 -7.50 -2.36
C ALA A 153 -1.92 -8.51 -1.21
N ARG A 154 -1.29 -9.67 -1.39
CA ARG A 154 -1.28 -10.75 -0.42
C ARG A 154 0.10 -11.37 -0.30
N ARG A 155 0.49 -11.75 0.92
CA ARG A 155 1.71 -12.52 1.20
C ARG A 155 1.36 -13.75 2.02
N GLY A 156 1.26 -14.91 1.37
CA GLY A 156 0.80 -16.16 1.98
C GLY A 156 -0.51 -15.97 2.72
N ASP A 157 -0.63 -16.59 3.90
CA ASP A 157 -1.80 -16.44 4.78
C ASP A 157 -1.63 -15.34 5.84
N ASN A 158 -0.51 -14.65 5.83
CA ASN A 158 -0.11 -13.75 6.91
C ASN A 158 -0.47 -12.28 6.65
N LEU A 159 -0.56 -11.87 5.40
CA LEU A 159 -0.84 -10.50 5.02
C LEU A 159 -1.79 -10.47 3.83
N ASP A 160 -2.86 -9.71 3.95
CA ASP A 160 -3.82 -9.42 2.88
C ASP A 160 -4.29 -7.98 3.04
N GLY A 161 -4.34 -7.23 1.93
CA GLY A 161 -4.75 -5.83 2.00
C GLY A 161 -5.03 -5.20 0.65
N GLU A 162 -5.74 -4.09 0.73
CA GLU A 162 -5.98 -3.19 -0.40
C GLU A 162 -5.41 -1.82 -0.07
N ALA A 163 -4.72 -1.22 -1.01
CA ALA A 163 -4.17 0.11 -0.86
C ALA A 163 -4.34 0.94 -2.13
N THR A 164 -4.35 2.25 -1.94
CA THR A 164 -4.37 3.24 -3.01
C THR A 164 -3.13 4.10 -2.89
N ARG A 165 -2.42 4.32 -3.99
CA ARG A 165 -1.37 5.34 -4.08
C ARG A 165 -2.03 6.71 -4.10
N VAL A 166 -1.93 7.42 -2.97
CA VAL A 166 -2.62 8.69 -2.75
C VAL A 166 -1.78 9.90 -3.16
N ALA A 167 -0.45 9.76 -3.13
CA ALA A 167 0.48 10.80 -3.59
C ALA A 167 1.80 10.20 -4.06
N GLY A 168 2.54 10.95 -4.87
CA GLY A 168 3.83 10.58 -5.43
C GLY A 168 3.74 9.53 -6.53
N ASP A 169 4.90 9.23 -7.09
CA ASP A 169 5.09 8.22 -8.13
C ASP A 169 6.46 7.51 -7.95
N PRO A 170 6.69 6.34 -8.57
CA PRO A 170 7.97 5.64 -8.45
C PRO A 170 9.16 6.46 -8.95
N VAL A 171 9.02 7.24 -10.01
CA VAL A 171 10.09 8.08 -10.59
C VAL A 171 10.50 9.18 -9.62
N GLY A 172 9.54 9.79 -8.94
CA GLY A 172 9.77 10.78 -7.87
C GLY A 172 10.36 10.20 -6.59
N ARG A 173 10.44 8.87 -6.48
CA ARG A 173 11.06 8.15 -5.37
C ARG A 173 10.51 8.47 -3.99
N ASP A 174 9.27 8.92 -3.94
CA ASP A 174 8.58 9.26 -2.70
C ASP A 174 7.07 9.04 -2.88
N LEU A 175 6.58 7.93 -2.34
CA LEU A 175 5.24 7.42 -2.57
C LEU A 175 4.47 7.34 -1.26
N PHE A 176 3.17 7.60 -1.35
CA PHE A 176 2.25 7.43 -0.24
C PHE A 176 1.13 6.45 -0.63
N TYR A 177 0.99 5.40 0.15
CA TYR A 177 -0.06 4.40 0.01
C TYR A 177 -0.98 4.44 1.22
N PHE A 178 -2.27 4.59 0.99
CA PHE A 178 -3.27 4.51 2.04
C PHE A 178 -4.19 3.32 1.79
N GLY A 179 -4.42 2.53 2.81
CA GLY A 179 -5.21 1.33 2.62
C GLY A 179 -5.66 0.65 3.90
N ARG A 180 -6.32 -0.48 3.71
CA ARG A 180 -6.73 -1.39 4.77
C ARG A 180 -6.04 -2.73 4.59
N GLY A 181 -5.74 -3.38 5.68
CA GLY A 181 -5.12 -4.70 5.63
C GLY A 181 -5.48 -5.56 6.82
N THR A 182 -5.20 -6.83 6.64
CA THR A 182 -5.26 -7.84 7.70
C THR A 182 -3.89 -8.47 7.82
N SER A 183 -3.35 -8.51 9.02
CA SER A 183 -2.09 -9.20 9.32
C SER A 183 -2.32 -10.27 10.38
N LYS A 184 -1.76 -11.45 10.16
CA LYS A 184 -1.76 -12.55 11.13
C LYS A 184 -0.43 -12.51 11.90
N LEU A 185 -0.54 -12.32 13.21
CA LEU A 185 0.61 -12.26 14.14
C LEU A 185 0.47 -13.40 15.16
N GLY A 186 1.06 -14.55 14.87
CA GLY A 186 0.81 -15.76 15.65
C GLY A 186 -0.67 -16.17 15.59
N PRO A 187 -1.35 -16.38 16.73
CA PRO A 187 -2.78 -16.70 16.76
C PRO A 187 -3.69 -15.49 16.48
N TRP A 188 -3.15 -14.30 16.44
CA TRP A 188 -3.91 -13.05 16.38
C TRP A 188 -4.07 -12.58 14.93
N ARG A 189 -5.29 -12.23 14.55
CA ARG A 189 -5.59 -11.57 13.27
C ARG A 189 -5.96 -10.12 13.52
N MET A 190 -5.13 -9.24 13.02
CA MET A 190 -5.31 -7.79 13.18
C MET A 190 -5.77 -7.17 11.87
N ARG A 191 -6.79 -6.35 11.96
CA ARG A 191 -7.29 -5.54 10.85
C ARG A 191 -7.10 -4.08 11.17
N GLY A 192 -6.76 -3.28 10.17
CA GLY A 192 -6.60 -1.84 10.38
C GLY A 192 -6.45 -1.06 9.10
N LEU A 193 -6.46 0.26 9.29
CA LEU A 193 -6.06 1.22 8.27
C LEU A 193 -4.60 1.58 8.48
N GLY A 194 -3.93 1.93 7.39
CA GLY A 194 -2.54 2.39 7.44
C GLY A 194 -2.22 3.34 6.31
N LEU A 195 -1.34 4.29 6.61
CA LEU A 195 -0.66 5.11 5.63
C LEU A 195 0.82 4.68 5.62
N VAL A 196 1.32 4.34 4.45
CA VAL A 196 2.72 3.97 4.25
C VAL A 196 3.36 4.98 3.33
N ARG A 197 4.44 5.63 3.78
CA ARG A 197 5.32 6.40 2.92
C ARG A 197 6.55 5.57 2.62
N VAL A 198 6.93 5.53 1.35
CA VAL A 198 8.14 4.90 0.86
C VAL A 198 8.98 5.96 0.17
N ARG A 199 10.12 6.33 0.75
CA ARG A 199 11.11 7.21 0.14
C ARG A 199 12.38 6.41 -0.09
N TYR A 200 13.01 6.59 -1.25
CA TYR A 200 14.30 5.98 -1.53
C TYR A 200 15.15 6.87 -2.43
N GLY A 201 16.45 6.66 -2.38
CA GLY A 201 17.42 7.42 -3.16
C GLY A 201 18.73 6.68 -3.28
N SER A 202 19.66 7.19 -4.07
CA SER A 202 20.98 6.60 -4.21
C SER A 202 21.69 6.54 -2.86
N ASP A 203 22.32 5.41 -2.54
CA ASP A 203 23.18 5.31 -1.38
C ASP A 203 24.47 6.12 -1.63
N PRO A 204 24.82 7.07 -0.76
CA PRO A 204 26.08 7.80 -0.88
C PRO A 204 27.33 6.90 -0.92
N ALA A 205 27.25 5.70 -0.36
CA ALA A 205 28.30 4.70 -0.41
C ALA A 205 28.41 3.95 -1.75
N GLY A 206 27.52 4.25 -2.73
CA GLY A 206 27.55 3.69 -4.08
C GLY A 206 27.13 2.22 -4.20
N LYS A 207 26.63 1.61 -3.13
CA LYS A 207 26.30 0.17 -3.06
C LYS A 207 24.80 -0.15 -3.13
N GLY A 208 24.03 0.61 -3.91
CA GLY A 208 22.61 0.39 -4.03
C GLY A 208 21.79 1.64 -3.71
N LEU A 209 20.68 1.49 -3.00
CA LEU A 209 19.83 2.60 -2.58
C LEU A 209 19.62 2.63 -1.08
N ARG A 210 19.45 3.83 -0.57
CA ARG A 210 18.97 4.09 0.80
C ARG A 210 17.46 4.29 0.78
N TYR A 211 16.77 3.73 1.78
CA TYR A 211 15.33 3.91 1.93
C TYR A 211 14.97 4.48 3.30
N ASP A 212 13.88 5.23 3.34
CA ASP A 212 13.16 5.69 4.55
C ASP A 212 11.69 5.31 4.38
N LEU A 213 11.22 4.46 5.25
CA LEU A 213 9.88 3.93 5.26
C LEU A 213 9.18 4.36 6.55
N ARG A 214 8.05 5.03 6.40
CA ARG A 214 7.20 5.43 7.52
C ARG A 214 5.83 4.77 7.38
N VAL A 215 5.38 4.14 8.45
CA VAL A 215 4.06 3.53 8.55
C VAL A 215 3.29 4.18 9.68
N VAL A 216 2.16 4.78 9.36
CA VAL A 216 1.17 5.24 10.33
C VAL A 216 0.05 4.22 10.38
N ALA A 217 -0.27 3.71 11.55
CA ALA A 217 -1.36 2.77 11.76
C ALA A 217 -2.32 3.29 12.83
N SER A 218 -3.62 3.06 12.64
CA SER A 218 -4.63 3.41 13.64
C SER A 218 -5.22 2.14 14.25
N PRO A 219 -4.88 1.83 15.50
CA PRO A 219 -5.43 0.71 16.22
C PRO A 219 -6.88 0.96 16.63
N VAL A 220 -7.68 -0.10 16.63
CA VAL A 220 -9.13 -0.03 16.88
C VAL A 220 -9.53 0.44 18.29
N ASN A 221 -8.63 0.33 19.28
CA ASN A 221 -8.91 0.74 20.66
C ASN A 221 -7.63 1.02 21.46
N ALA A 222 -7.79 1.52 22.68
CA ALA A 222 -6.69 1.89 23.58
C ALA A 222 -5.77 0.71 23.95
N VAL A 223 -6.31 -0.48 24.15
CA VAL A 223 -5.54 -1.67 24.53
C VAL A 223 -4.62 -2.09 23.38
N VAL A 224 -5.16 -2.18 22.16
CA VAL A 224 -4.37 -2.48 20.95
C VAL A 224 -3.34 -1.38 20.72
N ASN A 225 -3.69 -0.09 20.93
CA ASN A 225 -2.74 1.01 20.82
C ASN A 225 -1.57 0.86 21.80
N LEU A 226 -1.86 0.50 23.04
CA LEU A 226 -0.80 0.25 24.01
C LEU A 226 0.10 -0.91 23.60
N MET A 227 -0.49 -2.03 23.15
CA MET A 227 0.26 -3.19 22.66
C MET A 227 1.14 -2.83 21.46
N MET A 228 0.61 -2.08 20.49
CA MET A 228 1.35 -1.66 19.29
C MET A 228 2.53 -0.72 19.61
N LYS A 229 2.48 -0.02 20.75
CA LYS A 229 3.59 0.82 21.23
C LYS A 229 4.69 0.04 21.95
N THR A 230 4.44 -1.23 22.29
CA THR A 230 5.46 -2.05 22.94
C THR A 230 6.62 -2.36 21.99
N GLY A 231 7.83 -2.50 22.53
CA GLY A 231 9.02 -2.86 21.75
C GLY A 231 8.88 -4.20 21.03
N ILE A 232 8.18 -5.16 21.64
CA ILE A 232 7.92 -6.49 21.04
C ILE A 232 7.09 -6.35 19.78
N PHE A 233 5.98 -5.63 19.84
CA PHE A 233 5.08 -5.46 18.70
C PHE A 233 5.75 -4.67 17.57
N ARG A 234 6.46 -3.60 17.94
CA ARG A 234 7.27 -2.81 17.01
C ARG A 234 8.29 -3.70 16.27
N SER A 235 9.00 -4.56 17.01
CA SER A 235 9.99 -5.48 16.42
C SER A 235 9.35 -6.45 15.42
N ILE A 236 8.17 -6.99 15.74
CA ILE A 236 7.43 -7.90 14.85
C ILE A 236 7.03 -7.18 13.55
N VAL A 237 6.43 -5.98 13.64
CA VAL A 237 5.98 -5.23 12.46
C VAL A 237 7.16 -4.85 11.58
N LEU A 238 8.22 -4.28 12.17
CA LEU A 238 9.42 -3.89 11.43
C LEU A 238 10.16 -5.11 10.86
N GLY A 239 10.16 -6.23 11.57
CA GLY A 239 10.71 -7.50 11.08
C GLY A 239 9.99 -7.98 9.82
N ARG A 240 8.65 -7.94 9.81
CA ARG A 240 7.85 -8.31 8.63
C ARG A 240 8.09 -7.40 7.42
N ILE A 241 8.29 -6.11 7.65
CA ILE A 241 8.64 -5.19 6.58
C ILE A 241 10.02 -5.51 6.01
N ARG A 242 11.01 -5.75 6.89
CA ARG A 242 12.36 -6.14 6.47
C ARG A 242 12.35 -7.43 5.65
N GLU A 243 11.63 -8.47 6.10
CA GLU A 243 11.50 -9.71 5.35
C GLU A 243 11.04 -9.47 3.89
N VAL A 244 10.05 -8.59 3.67
CA VAL A 244 9.60 -8.26 2.31
C VAL A 244 10.68 -7.53 1.51
N LEU A 245 11.41 -6.61 2.13
CA LEU A 245 12.50 -5.88 1.47
C LEU A 245 13.67 -6.82 1.12
N ASP A 246 14.02 -7.72 2.02
CA ASP A 246 15.05 -8.74 1.80
C ASP A 246 14.64 -9.70 0.69
N ASP A 247 13.38 -10.14 0.67
CA ASP A 247 12.82 -10.98 -0.40
C ASP A 247 12.94 -10.29 -1.78
N VAL A 248 12.72 -8.96 -1.85
CA VAL A 248 12.87 -8.17 -3.11
C VAL A 248 14.33 -8.15 -3.57
N VAL A 249 15.27 -7.91 -2.66
CA VAL A 249 16.72 -7.89 -2.98
C VAL A 249 17.18 -9.26 -3.44
N GLU A 250 16.81 -10.31 -2.71
CA GLU A 250 17.18 -11.69 -3.04
C GLU A 250 16.61 -12.15 -4.39
N ALA A 251 15.33 -11.85 -4.64
CA ALA A 251 14.68 -12.18 -5.91
C ALA A 251 15.34 -11.44 -7.08
N SER A 252 15.70 -10.16 -6.89
CA SER A 252 16.42 -9.39 -7.90
C SER A 252 17.80 -9.97 -8.20
N ALA A 253 18.56 -10.35 -7.17
CA ALA A 253 19.87 -10.96 -7.32
C ALA A 253 19.81 -12.35 -7.98
N LYS A 254 18.82 -13.17 -7.67
CA LYS A 254 18.60 -14.46 -8.33
C LYS A 254 18.22 -14.29 -9.79
N LEU A 255 17.36 -13.31 -10.10
CA LEU A 255 16.99 -12.99 -11.47
C LEU A 255 18.20 -12.57 -12.32
N GLU A 256 19.12 -11.77 -11.78
CA GLU A 256 20.37 -11.41 -12.47
C GLU A 256 21.23 -12.61 -12.83
N LYS A 257 21.35 -13.56 -11.90
CA LYS A 257 22.19 -14.76 -12.10
C LYS A 257 21.57 -15.75 -13.09
N GLN A 258 20.25 -15.88 -13.09
CA GLN A 258 19.56 -16.92 -13.87
C GLN A 258 19.09 -16.41 -15.24
N GLY A 259 18.94 -15.10 -15.41
CA GLY A 259 18.40 -14.49 -16.62
C GLY A 259 16.87 -14.71 -16.78
N PRO A 260 16.29 -14.12 -17.84
CA PRO A 260 14.84 -14.13 -18.05
C PRO A 260 14.28 -15.49 -18.51
N ASP A 261 15.14 -16.37 -19.07
CA ASP A 261 14.71 -17.64 -19.70
C ASP A 261 14.75 -18.85 -18.78
N GLN A 262 15.39 -18.74 -17.62
CA GLN A 262 15.51 -19.86 -16.72
C GLN A 262 14.33 -19.96 -15.73
N GLY A 263 13.42 -20.87 -16.06
CA GLY A 263 12.74 -21.67 -15.06
C GLY A 263 11.43 -21.16 -14.51
N GLY A 264 10.87 -20.04 -14.94
CA GLY A 264 9.54 -19.60 -14.48
C GLY A 264 8.43 -19.88 -15.49
N PRO A 265 7.21 -20.13 -15.05
CA PRO A 265 6.03 -20.20 -15.91
C PRO A 265 5.61 -18.81 -16.37
N TRP A 266 6.58 -18.05 -16.91
CA TRP A 266 6.35 -16.67 -17.33
C TRP A 266 5.53 -16.61 -18.62
N THR A 267 4.51 -15.75 -18.65
CA THR A 267 3.85 -15.38 -19.89
C THR A 267 4.81 -14.64 -20.83
N ALA A 268 4.51 -14.56 -22.13
CA ALA A 268 5.33 -13.80 -23.07
C ALA A 268 5.50 -12.33 -22.64
N GLU A 269 4.43 -11.70 -22.18
CA GLU A 269 4.44 -10.33 -21.65
C GLU A 269 5.36 -10.20 -20.40
N GLN A 270 5.30 -11.15 -19.49
CA GLN A 270 6.17 -11.15 -18.30
C GLN A 270 7.63 -11.30 -18.68
N LYS A 271 7.98 -12.16 -19.65
CA LYS A 271 9.34 -12.32 -20.15
C LYS A 271 9.89 -11.01 -20.72
N GLU A 272 9.10 -10.29 -21.51
CA GLU A 272 9.50 -9.00 -22.06
C GLU A 272 9.74 -7.95 -20.94
N LYS A 273 8.84 -7.89 -19.96
CA LYS A 273 8.99 -7.02 -18.78
C LYS A 273 10.23 -7.37 -17.97
N ILE A 274 10.52 -8.65 -17.74
CA ILE A 274 11.71 -9.12 -17.03
C ILE A 274 12.98 -8.74 -17.82
N ALA A 275 12.99 -8.96 -19.14
CA ALA A 275 14.11 -8.53 -19.98
C ALA A 275 14.34 -7.00 -19.93
N SER A 276 13.25 -6.23 -19.87
CA SER A 276 13.32 -4.78 -19.67
C SER A 276 13.87 -4.41 -18.29
N LEU A 277 13.46 -5.11 -17.24
CA LEU A 277 13.96 -4.92 -15.87
C LEU A 277 15.48 -5.18 -15.78
N LEU A 278 15.98 -6.24 -16.41
CA LEU A 278 17.39 -6.60 -16.41
C LEU A 278 18.28 -5.61 -17.16
N ARG A 279 17.75 -4.92 -18.17
CA ARG A 279 18.48 -3.86 -18.90
C ARG A 279 18.62 -2.56 -18.09
N ARG A 280 17.94 -2.42 -16.97
CA ARG A 280 18.03 -1.23 -16.12
C ARG A 280 19.27 -1.34 -15.21
N PRO A 281 20.12 -0.31 -15.18
CA PRO A 281 21.35 -0.30 -14.39
C PRO A 281 21.08 -0.30 -12.89
#